data_d3f001fcc739562a3426aaeabd783dbc
#
_entry.id   d3f001fcc739562a3426aaeabd783dbc
#
_cell.length_a   1.000
_cell.length_b   1.000
_cell.length_c   1.000
_cell.angle_alpha   90.00
_cell.angle_beta   90.00
_cell.angle_gamma   90.00
#
_symmetry.space_group_name_H-M   'P 1'
#
loop_
_entity.id
_entity.type
_entity.pdbx_description
1 polymer ?
#
loop_
_entity_poly.entity_id
_entity_poly.type
_entity_poly.pdbx_seq_one_letter_code
_entity_poly.pdbx_strand_id
1 'polypeptide(L)'
;MTVVVTGASTGIGAACALDCAGRGMTVFAGVRDPRAGEALAAKGGPSLIPITIDVTDEPSIARSVEAVQLVVGEKGLGGLVNNAGIVVGSPLEVIPLSHLRKQLEVNVLGQIAVTQAFLPLLRRGRGRIVNMGSIAGRGTIPLLGPYSASKYALEALTDALRMELQPWGIQVSIIEPGAIATPIWEKSAKEAEGLEASVSAEAKALYGEAVIRIREAIAQAAQRAIAPDAVVRAVHHALTASR
;
A
#
# COMPACT_ATOMS: atom_id res chain seq x y z
N MET A 1 10.83 0.27 19.07
CA MET A 1 9.84 -0.55 18.34
C MET A 1 10.36 -0.79 16.92
N THR A 2 10.22 -1.99 16.38
CA THR A 2 10.61 -2.29 14.99
C THR A 2 9.36 -2.37 14.12
N VAL A 3 9.40 -1.77 12.94
CA VAL A 3 8.27 -1.67 12.00
C VAL A 3 8.72 -2.08 10.60
N VAL A 4 7.86 -2.79 9.88
CA VAL A 4 8.00 -3.03 8.43
C VAL A 4 7.02 -2.13 7.69
N VAL A 5 7.46 -1.45 6.62
CA VAL A 5 6.61 -0.64 5.75
C VAL A 5 6.78 -1.12 4.31
N THR A 6 5.75 -1.70 3.71
CA THR A 6 5.79 -2.13 2.30
C THR A 6 5.54 -0.97 1.34
N GLY A 7 6.09 -1.04 0.12
CA GLY A 7 5.93 0.03 -0.87
C GLY A 7 6.55 1.36 -0.46
N ALA A 8 7.67 1.30 0.27
CA ALA A 8 8.35 2.46 0.84
C ALA A 8 9.20 3.26 -0.14
N SER A 9 9.26 2.90 -1.42
CA SER A 9 10.11 3.59 -2.40
C SER A 9 9.71 5.05 -2.65
N THR A 10 8.43 5.40 -2.52
CA THR A 10 7.89 6.74 -2.81
C THR A 10 6.59 7.00 -2.04
N GLY A 11 6.10 8.25 -2.08
CA GLY A 11 4.78 8.63 -1.61
C GLY A 11 4.54 8.38 -0.12
N ILE A 12 3.35 7.87 0.22
CA ILE A 12 2.94 7.63 1.62
C ILE A 12 3.90 6.67 2.32
N GLY A 13 4.29 5.56 1.66
CA GLY A 13 5.18 4.57 2.27
C GLY A 13 6.55 5.15 2.63
N ALA A 14 7.15 5.93 1.74
CA ALA A 14 8.42 6.62 2.04
C ALA A 14 8.26 7.63 3.18
N ALA A 15 7.20 8.43 3.17
CA ALA A 15 6.92 9.40 4.22
C ALA A 15 6.72 8.73 5.59
N CYS A 16 5.96 7.63 5.64
CA CYS A 16 5.78 6.85 6.87
C CYS A 16 7.09 6.24 7.37
N ALA A 17 7.90 5.68 6.47
CA ALA A 17 9.18 5.09 6.83
C ALA A 17 10.15 6.12 7.43
N LEU A 18 10.23 7.31 6.81
CA LEU A 18 11.08 8.40 7.30
C LEU A 18 10.58 8.96 8.64
N ASP A 19 9.29 9.18 8.81
CA ASP A 19 8.72 9.66 10.08
C ASP A 19 8.94 8.67 11.22
N CYS A 20 8.68 7.38 10.99
CA CYS A 20 8.92 6.34 11.99
C CYS A 20 10.41 6.26 12.38
N ALA A 21 11.34 6.33 11.41
CA ALA A 21 12.77 6.34 11.68
C ALA A 21 13.19 7.60 12.45
N GLY A 22 12.70 8.78 12.07
CA GLY A 22 12.94 10.05 12.75
C GLY A 22 12.42 10.09 14.19
N ARG A 23 11.45 9.25 14.53
CA ARG A 23 10.93 9.05 15.91
C ARG A 23 11.64 7.94 16.68
N GLY A 24 12.77 7.44 16.18
CA GLY A 24 13.58 6.45 16.87
C GLY A 24 13.10 5.00 16.74
N MET A 25 12.22 4.70 15.79
CA MET A 25 11.85 3.32 15.48
C MET A 25 12.89 2.72 14.52
N THR A 26 13.16 1.42 14.65
CA THR A 26 13.87 0.67 13.62
C THR A 26 12.88 0.34 12.50
N VAL A 27 13.14 0.80 11.28
CA VAL A 27 12.21 0.68 10.16
C VAL A 27 12.81 -0.18 9.06
N PHE A 28 12.17 -1.28 8.74
CA PHE A 28 12.43 -2.02 7.51
C PHE A 28 11.60 -1.44 6.37
N ALA A 29 12.26 -0.72 5.47
CA ALA A 29 11.63 -0.07 4.33
C ALA A 29 11.59 -1.04 3.13
N GLY A 30 10.44 -1.60 2.89
CA GLY A 30 10.21 -2.57 1.81
C GLY A 30 10.10 -1.90 0.44
N VAL A 31 11.02 -2.21 -0.46
CA VAL A 31 11.10 -1.69 -1.82
C VAL A 31 11.30 -2.82 -2.82
N ARG A 32 10.94 -2.63 -4.10
CA ARG A 32 11.23 -3.58 -5.16
C ARG A 32 12.59 -3.31 -5.84
N ASP A 33 12.96 -2.04 -5.99
CA ASP A 33 14.27 -1.63 -6.52
C ASP A 33 15.21 -1.30 -5.35
N PRO A 34 16.31 -2.05 -5.17
CA PRO A 34 17.29 -1.81 -4.10
C PRO A 34 17.86 -0.38 -4.10
N ARG A 35 18.05 0.22 -5.28
CA ARG A 35 18.57 1.59 -5.41
C ARG A 35 17.62 2.62 -4.79
N ALA A 36 16.30 2.40 -4.92
CA ALA A 36 15.31 3.25 -4.24
C ALA A 36 15.37 3.09 -2.72
N GLY A 37 15.69 1.89 -2.22
CA GLY A 37 15.92 1.61 -0.81
C GLY A 37 17.15 2.33 -0.26
N GLU A 38 18.27 2.26 -0.97
CA GLU A 38 19.53 2.96 -0.62
C GLU A 38 19.31 4.49 -0.56
N ALA A 39 18.64 5.05 -1.57
CA ALA A 39 18.32 6.47 -1.60
C ALA A 39 17.41 6.91 -0.44
N LEU A 40 16.50 6.02 0.01
CA LEU A 40 15.65 6.28 1.16
C LEU A 40 16.44 6.17 2.48
N ALA A 41 17.30 5.16 2.61
CA ALA A 41 18.16 4.96 3.79
C ALA A 41 19.11 6.13 4.01
N ALA A 42 19.68 6.71 2.94
CA ALA A 42 20.50 7.91 3.03
C ALA A 42 19.77 9.11 3.66
N LYS A 43 18.44 9.17 3.56
CA LYS A 43 17.59 10.21 4.17
C LYS A 43 17.14 9.86 5.57
N GLY A 44 16.87 8.58 5.84
CA GLY A 44 16.32 8.09 7.10
C GLY A 44 17.36 7.76 8.17
N GLY A 45 18.65 7.74 7.79
CA GLY A 45 19.75 7.40 8.71
C GLY A 45 19.78 5.94 9.12
N PRO A 46 20.56 5.58 10.15
CA PRO A 46 20.88 4.19 10.51
C PRO A 46 19.67 3.38 11.02
N SER A 47 18.61 4.05 11.42
CA SER A 47 17.37 3.38 11.87
C SER A 47 16.49 2.90 10.72
N LEU A 48 16.78 3.30 9.47
CA LEU A 48 16.03 2.90 8.29
C LEU A 48 16.83 1.88 7.48
N ILE A 49 16.35 0.64 7.47
CA ILE A 49 16.98 -0.51 6.83
C ILE A 49 16.17 -0.87 5.59
N PRO A 50 16.70 -0.71 4.38
CA PRO A 50 16.00 -1.13 3.18
C PRO A 50 15.98 -2.66 3.07
N ILE A 51 14.82 -3.21 2.68
CA ILE A 51 14.67 -4.63 2.32
C ILE A 51 14.01 -4.75 0.96
N THR A 52 14.45 -5.75 0.18
CA THR A 52 13.81 -6.04 -1.11
C THR A 52 12.60 -6.91 -0.88
N ILE A 53 11.40 -6.39 -1.21
CA ILE A 53 10.15 -7.14 -1.12
C ILE A 53 9.25 -6.81 -2.30
N ASP A 54 8.87 -7.85 -3.06
CA ASP A 54 7.73 -7.82 -3.96
C ASP A 54 6.58 -8.57 -3.27
N VAL A 55 5.47 -7.89 -3.06
CA VAL A 55 4.31 -8.45 -2.35
C VAL A 55 3.59 -9.54 -3.13
N THR A 56 3.91 -9.69 -4.43
CA THR A 56 3.37 -10.73 -5.32
C THR A 56 4.32 -11.92 -5.50
N ASP A 57 5.48 -11.91 -4.82
CA ASP A 57 6.50 -12.96 -4.90
C ASP A 57 6.73 -13.59 -3.53
N GLU A 58 6.16 -14.77 -3.29
CA GLU A 58 6.29 -15.47 -2.01
C GLU A 58 7.75 -15.69 -1.57
N PRO A 59 8.69 -16.10 -2.45
CA PRO A 59 10.10 -16.18 -2.08
C PRO A 59 10.69 -14.83 -1.64
N SER A 60 10.31 -13.72 -2.26
CA SER A 60 10.74 -12.38 -1.84
C SER A 60 10.20 -12.01 -0.46
N ILE A 61 8.94 -12.35 -0.20
CA ILE A 61 8.31 -12.14 1.12
C ILE A 61 9.06 -12.97 2.18
N ALA A 62 9.34 -14.25 1.92
CA ALA A 62 10.03 -15.14 2.85
C ALA A 62 11.43 -14.60 3.22
N ARG A 63 12.24 -14.21 2.23
CA ARG A 63 13.56 -13.59 2.48
C ARG A 63 13.46 -12.32 3.33
N SER A 64 12.41 -11.53 3.12
CA SER A 64 12.17 -10.32 3.92
C SER A 64 11.84 -10.64 5.37
N VAL A 65 11.07 -11.70 5.63
CA VAL A 65 10.77 -12.17 7.00
C VAL A 65 12.05 -12.63 7.70
N GLU A 66 12.90 -13.41 7.02
CA GLU A 66 14.17 -13.86 7.55
C GLU A 66 15.08 -12.68 7.94
N ALA A 67 15.22 -11.69 7.07
CA ALA A 67 16.01 -10.49 7.33
C ALA A 67 15.50 -9.72 8.57
N VAL A 68 14.19 -9.57 8.69
CA VAL A 68 13.58 -8.90 9.85
C VAL A 68 13.76 -9.73 11.12
N GLN A 69 13.58 -11.06 11.04
CA GLN A 69 13.72 -11.96 12.17
C GLN A 69 15.12 -11.91 12.79
N LEU A 70 16.18 -11.81 11.99
CA LEU A 70 17.56 -11.69 12.48
C LEU A 70 17.74 -10.45 13.38
N VAL A 71 17.01 -9.39 13.16
CA VAL A 71 17.13 -8.15 13.95
C VAL A 71 16.18 -8.14 15.15
N VAL A 72 14.94 -8.61 14.98
CA VAL A 72 13.95 -8.54 16.06
C VAL A 72 14.09 -9.69 17.08
N GLY A 73 14.60 -10.83 16.65
CA GLY A 73 14.80 -12.02 17.49
C GLY A 73 13.53 -12.40 18.27
N GLU A 74 13.70 -12.68 19.56
CA GLU A 74 12.59 -13.06 20.45
C GLU A 74 11.65 -11.89 20.81
N LYS A 75 12.08 -10.63 20.62
CA LYS A 75 11.23 -9.46 20.87
C LYS A 75 10.05 -9.37 19.89
N GLY A 76 10.19 -9.98 18.72
CA GLY A 76 9.19 -9.95 17.67
C GLY A 76 9.02 -8.58 16.99
N LEU A 77 8.05 -8.50 16.10
CA LEU A 77 7.79 -7.31 15.29
C LEU A 77 6.72 -6.43 15.96
N GLY A 78 7.00 -5.14 16.11
CA GLY A 78 6.09 -4.17 16.73
C GLY A 78 5.03 -3.61 15.80
N GLY A 79 5.29 -3.56 14.48
CA GLY A 79 4.32 -3.06 13.51
C GLY A 79 4.57 -3.51 12.09
N LEU A 80 3.48 -3.66 11.33
CA LEU A 80 3.46 -3.89 9.88
C LEU A 80 2.55 -2.87 9.23
N VAL A 81 3.09 -2.09 8.30
CA VAL A 81 2.33 -1.16 7.46
C VAL A 81 2.24 -1.73 6.05
N ASN A 82 1.10 -2.28 5.69
CA ASN A 82 0.78 -2.76 4.37
C ASN A 82 0.37 -1.57 3.49
N ASN A 83 1.37 -0.94 2.85
CA ASN A 83 1.15 0.25 2.02
C ASN A 83 1.36 -0.02 0.52
N ALA A 84 2.06 -1.09 0.15
CA ALA A 84 2.25 -1.41 -1.27
C ALA A 84 0.91 -1.50 -2.02
N GLY A 85 0.83 -0.82 -3.17
CA GLY A 85 -0.38 -0.79 -3.96
C GLY A 85 -0.20 -0.11 -5.31
N ILE A 86 -1.12 -0.40 -6.21
CA ILE A 86 -1.22 0.18 -7.56
C ILE A 86 -2.64 0.68 -7.81
N VAL A 87 -2.80 1.47 -8.86
CA VAL A 87 -4.11 1.91 -9.36
C VAL A 87 -4.21 1.53 -10.83
N VAL A 88 -5.19 0.73 -11.17
CA VAL A 88 -5.58 0.42 -12.55
C VAL A 88 -6.93 1.09 -12.81
N GLY A 89 -6.98 1.95 -13.81
CA GLY A 89 -8.17 2.67 -14.23
C GLY A 89 -8.57 2.32 -15.66
N SER A 90 -9.82 1.84 -15.86
CA SER A 90 -10.39 1.52 -17.16
C SER A 90 -11.89 1.30 -17.04
N PRO A 91 -12.69 1.50 -18.13
CA PRO A 91 -14.07 1.01 -18.16
C PRO A 91 -14.09 -0.52 -17.97
N LEU A 92 -14.99 -1.02 -17.13
CA LEU A 92 -15.03 -2.45 -16.79
C LEU A 92 -15.36 -3.34 -17.99
N GLU A 93 -16.13 -2.85 -18.95
CA GLU A 93 -16.48 -3.59 -20.16
C GLU A 93 -15.26 -3.96 -21.01
N VAL A 94 -14.24 -3.11 -21.02
CA VAL A 94 -13.11 -3.25 -21.95
C VAL A 94 -11.75 -3.51 -21.29
N ILE A 95 -11.72 -3.55 -19.96
CA ILE A 95 -10.47 -3.83 -19.24
C ILE A 95 -10.00 -5.26 -19.50
N PRO A 96 -8.74 -5.50 -19.91
CA PRO A 96 -8.20 -6.84 -19.95
C PRO A 96 -8.20 -7.47 -18.55
N LEU A 97 -8.72 -8.69 -18.40
CA LEU A 97 -8.79 -9.37 -17.11
C LEU A 97 -7.41 -9.55 -16.44
N SER A 98 -6.33 -9.56 -17.21
CA SER A 98 -4.96 -9.56 -16.67
C SER A 98 -4.68 -8.34 -15.80
N HIS A 99 -5.18 -7.15 -16.18
CA HIS A 99 -5.01 -5.92 -15.42
C HIS A 99 -5.89 -5.91 -14.15
N LEU A 100 -7.10 -6.44 -14.24
CA LEU A 100 -7.95 -6.63 -13.05
C LEU A 100 -7.30 -7.62 -12.07
N ARG A 101 -6.77 -8.75 -12.58
CA ARG A 101 -6.02 -9.72 -11.74
C ARG A 101 -4.81 -9.05 -11.09
N LYS A 102 -4.00 -8.31 -11.84
CA LYS A 102 -2.83 -7.56 -11.33
C LYS A 102 -3.23 -6.59 -10.21
N GLN A 103 -4.35 -5.88 -10.37
CA GLN A 103 -4.87 -4.97 -9.34
C GLN A 103 -5.18 -5.71 -8.04
N LEU A 104 -5.88 -6.84 -8.12
CA LEU A 104 -6.25 -7.64 -6.95
C LEU A 104 -5.03 -8.36 -6.37
N GLU A 105 -4.13 -8.86 -7.20
CA GLU A 105 -2.90 -9.53 -6.80
C GLU A 105 -2.06 -8.63 -5.90
N VAL A 106 -1.79 -7.39 -6.33
CA VAL A 106 -0.97 -6.47 -5.55
C VAL A 106 -1.71 -5.92 -4.33
N ASN A 107 -2.94 -5.42 -4.53
CA ASN A 107 -3.61 -4.63 -3.49
C ASN A 107 -4.35 -5.49 -2.44
N VAL A 108 -4.62 -6.75 -2.75
CA VAL A 108 -5.40 -7.65 -1.87
C VAL A 108 -4.54 -8.86 -1.49
N LEU A 109 -4.27 -9.74 -2.44
CA LEU A 109 -3.57 -11.00 -2.15
C LEU A 109 -2.16 -10.75 -1.61
N GLY A 110 -1.41 -9.83 -2.20
CA GLY A 110 -0.06 -9.47 -1.75
C GLY A 110 -0.05 -8.91 -0.32
N GLN A 111 -1.02 -8.07 0.06
CA GLN A 111 -1.09 -7.57 1.43
C GLN A 111 -1.43 -8.67 2.44
N ILE A 112 -2.28 -9.63 2.07
CA ILE A 112 -2.60 -10.79 2.91
C ILE A 112 -1.39 -11.73 3.00
N ALA A 113 -0.72 -12.01 1.89
CA ALA A 113 0.48 -12.85 1.87
C ALA A 113 1.59 -12.29 2.78
N VAL A 114 1.87 -10.98 2.68
CA VAL A 114 2.81 -10.30 3.59
C VAL A 114 2.34 -10.40 5.04
N THR A 115 1.06 -10.14 5.30
CA THR A 115 0.51 -10.25 6.67
C THR A 115 0.71 -11.65 7.24
N GLN A 116 0.33 -12.69 6.51
CA GLN A 116 0.47 -14.08 6.92
C GLN A 116 1.93 -14.44 7.24
N ALA A 117 2.86 -14.04 6.38
CA ALA A 117 4.27 -14.32 6.54
C ALA A 117 4.87 -13.63 7.79
N PHE A 118 4.45 -12.41 8.10
CA PHE A 118 4.94 -11.67 9.27
C PHE A 118 4.15 -11.96 10.56
N LEU A 119 3.00 -12.66 10.52
CA LEU A 119 2.19 -12.97 11.70
C LEU A 119 2.95 -13.66 12.84
N PRO A 120 3.86 -14.64 12.61
CA PRO A 120 4.62 -15.24 13.70
C PRO A 120 5.45 -14.20 14.48
N LEU A 121 6.05 -13.23 13.78
CA LEU A 121 6.82 -12.15 14.40
C LEU A 121 5.91 -11.14 15.11
N LEU A 122 4.78 -10.82 14.52
CA LEU A 122 3.78 -9.92 15.11
C LEU A 122 3.14 -10.51 16.38
N ARG A 123 2.90 -11.83 16.43
CA ARG A 123 2.41 -12.50 17.65
C ARG A 123 3.43 -12.41 18.78
N ARG A 124 4.71 -12.66 18.52
CA ARG A 124 5.77 -12.51 19.53
C ARG A 124 5.85 -11.08 20.07
N GLY A 125 5.79 -10.09 19.18
CA GLY A 125 5.89 -8.67 19.54
C GLY A 125 4.58 -8.06 20.06
N ARG A 126 3.47 -8.81 20.05
CA ARG A 126 2.12 -8.26 20.22
C ARG A 126 1.96 -7.00 19.38
N GLY A 127 2.38 -7.09 18.12
CA GLY A 127 2.50 -5.96 17.21
C GLY A 127 1.16 -5.41 16.73
N ARG A 128 1.23 -4.53 15.74
CA ARG A 128 0.08 -3.89 15.11
C ARG A 128 0.16 -4.00 13.60
N ILE A 129 -0.98 -4.09 12.96
CA ILE A 129 -1.11 -4.08 11.51
C ILE A 129 -1.85 -2.81 11.10
N VAL A 130 -1.29 -2.10 10.14
CA VAL A 130 -1.90 -0.92 9.53
C VAL A 130 -2.02 -1.18 8.03
N ASN A 131 -3.25 -1.35 7.55
CA ASN A 131 -3.52 -1.52 6.13
C ASN A 131 -3.80 -0.15 5.49
N MET A 132 -3.21 0.11 4.34
CA MET A 132 -3.46 1.33 3.58
C MET A 132 -4.68 1.14 2.66
N GLY A 133 -5.83 1.53 3.16
CA GLY A 133 -7.09 1.60 2.43
C GLY A 133 -7.15 2.77 1.44
N SER A 134 -8.33 3.31 1.28
CA SER A 134 -8.64 4.53 0.53
C SER A 134 -10.12 4.88 0.76
N ILE A 135 -10.49 6.15 0.58
CA ILE A 135 -11.91 6.53 0.44
C ILE A 135 -12.60 5.76 -0.71
N ALA A 136 -11.83 5.27 -1.69
CA ALA A 136 -12.31 4.39 -2.75
C ALA A 136 -12.73 3.00 -2.25
N GLY A 137 -12.47 2.64 -1.00
CA GLY A 137 -13.01 1.48 -0.30
C GLY A 137 -14.41 1.70 0.27
N ARG A 138 -14.93 2.93 0.23
CA ARG A 138 -16.26 3.31 0.70
C ARG A 138 -17.18 3.83 -0.43
N GLY A 139 -16.59 4.22 -1.55
CA GLY A 139 -17.31 4.68 -2.73
C GLY A 139 -16.47 4.49 -3.99
N THR A 140 -17.12 4.50 -5.16
CA THR A 140 -16.42 4.37 -6.44
C THR A 140 -16.85 5.46 -7.40
N ILE A 141 -16.01 5.72 -8.40
CA ILE A 141 -16.31 6.55 -9.54
C ILE A 141 -16.04 5.76 -10.84
N PRO A 142 -16.60 6.17 -11.99
CA PRO A 142 -16.30 5.53 -13.26
C PRO A 142 -14.80 5.41 -13.50
N LEU A 143 -14.37 4.36 -14.17
CA LEU A 143 -12.99 3.96 -14.47
C LEU A 143 -12.20 3.42 -13.27
N LEU A 144 -12.54 3.75 -12.03
CA LEU A 144 -11.82 3.25 -10.84
C LEU A 144 -12.41 1.95 -10.24
N GLY A 145 -13.31 1.28 -10.98
CA GLY A 145 -13.92 0.01 -10.53
C GLY A 145 -12.91 -1.02 -10.03
N PRO A 146 -11.84 -1.37 -10.78
CA PRO A 146 -10.84 -2.34 -10.33
C PRO A 146 -10.14 -1.92 -9.03
N TYR A 147 -9.73 -0.65 -8.94
CA TYR A 147 -9.09 -0.11 -7.76
C TYR A 147 -10.03 -0.09 -6.55
N SER A 148 -11.25 0.43 -6.74
CA SER A 148 -12.26 0.46 -5.67
C SER A 148 -12.58 -0.94 -5.17
N ALA A 149 -12.80 -1.91 -6.05
CA ALA A 149 -13.03 -3.30 -5.67
C ALA A 149 -11.90 -3.85 -4.79
N SER A 150 -10.64 -3.55 -5.12
CA SER A 150 -9.50 -3.94 -4.29
C SER A 150 -9.52 -3.30 -2.91
N LYS A 151 -9.95 -2.04 -2.80
CA LYS A 151 -10.02 -1.33 -1.52
C LYS A 151 -11.23 -1.74 -0.68
N TYR A 152 -12.39 -2.01 -1.29
CA TYR A 152 -13.54 -2.63 -0.61
C TYR A 152 -13.18 -4.02 -0.06
N ALA A 153 -12.48 -4.85 -0.84
CA ALA A 153 -12.01 -6.14 -0.37
C ALA A 153 -11.08 -5.99 0.85
N LEU A 154 -10.18 -5.00 0.83
CA LEU A 154 -9.26 -4.76 1.93
C LEU A 154 -9.97 -4.29 3.21
N GLU A 155 -11.08 -3.53 3.11
CA GLU A 155 -11.93 -3.18 4.26
C GLU A 155 -12.46 -4.44 4.95
N ALA A 156 -13.11 -5.33 4.18
CA ALA A 156 -13.68 -6.56 4.72
C ALA A 156 -12.60 -7.47 5.34
N LEU A 157 -11.45 -7.63 4.66
CA LEU A 157 -10.33 -8.44 5.17
C LEU A 157 -9.70 -7.82 6.42
N THR A 158 -9.66 -6.50 6.51
CA THR A 158 -9.16 -5.80 7.71
C THR A 158 -10.09 -6.03 8.90
N ASP A 159 -11.39 -5.98 8.70
CA ASP A 159 -12.39 -6.25 9.74
C ASP A 159 -12.28 -7.70 10.23
N ALA A 160 -12.14 -8.67 9.32
CA ALA A 160 -11.92 -10.07 9.66
C ALA A 160 -10.63 -10.24 10.48
N LEU A 161 -9.49 -9.71 9.99
CA LEU A 161 -8.20 -9.78 10.71
C LEU A 161 -8.28 -9.13 12.10
N ARG A 162 -9.02 -8.04 12.26
CA ARG A 162 -9.20 -7.36 13.57
C ARG A 162 -9.85 -8.28 14.60
N MET A 163 -10.87 -9.02 14.19
CA MET A 163 -11.58 -9.98 15.05
C MET A 163 -10.75 -11.23 15.29
N GLU A 164 -10.17 -11.80 14.24
CA GLU A 164 -9.40 -13.05 14.31
C GLU A 164 -8.11 -12.91 15.12
N LEU A 165 -7.44 -11.76 15.05
CA LEU A 165 -6.14 -11.55 15.71
C LEU A 165 -6.25 -10.97 17.13
N GLN A 166 -7.45 -10.60 17.57
CA GLN A 166 -7.72 -10.10 18.92
C GLN A 166 -7.21 -11.03 20.04
N PRO A 167 -7.36 -12.37 19.98
CA PRO A 167 -6.90 -13.26 21.04
C PRO A 167 -5.39 -13.19 21.29
N TRP A 168 -4.59 -12.77 20.30
CA TRP A 168 -3.14 -12.57 20.43
C TRP A 168 -2.76 -11.13 20.79
N GLY A 169 -3.75 -10.26 21.02
CA GLY A 169 -3.51 -8.85 21.33
C GLY A 169 -2.92 -8.05 20.14
N ILE A 170 -3.05 -8.54 18.91
CA ILE A 170 -2.67 -7.84 17.69
C ILE A 170 -3.81 -6.90 17.31
N GLN A 171 -3.51 -5.60 17.20
CA GLN A 171 -4.47 -4.60 16.74
C GLN A 171 -4.32 -4.39 15.23
N VAL A 172 -5.45 -4.31 14.53
CA VAL A 172 -5.49 -4.11 13.08
C VAL A 172 -6.30 -2.85 12.78
N SER A 173 -5.68 -1.93 12.04
CA SER A 173 -6.28 -0.66 11.64
C SER A 173 -6.24 -0.51 10.12
N ILE A 174 -7.20 0.19 9.55
CA ILE A 174 -7.16 0.64 8.18
C ILE A 174 -7.13 2.17 8.15
N ILE A 175 -6.31 2.73 7.27
CA ILE A 175 -6.26 4.17 7.01
C ILE A 175 -6.84 4.38 5.61
N GLU A 176 -7.76 5.32 5.49
CA GLU A 176 -8.51 5.58 4.26
C GLU A 176 -8.15 6.97 3.68
N PRO A 177 -6.99 7.13 3.02
CA PRO A 177 -6.61 8.41 2.43
C PRO A 177 -7.58 8.85 1.33
N GLY A 178 -7.80 10.16 1.24
CA GLY A 178 -8.35 10.81 0.07
C GLY A 178 -7.27 11.11 -0.97
N ALA A 179 -7.34 12.29 -1.59
CA ALA A 179 -6.33 12.75 -2.55
C ALA A 179 -5.05 13.20 -1.80
N ILE A 180 -3.98 12.42 -1.93
CA ILE A 180 -2.68 12.70 -1.35
C ILE A 180 -1.66 12.97 -2.47
N ALA A 181 -0.84 14.01 -2.31
CA ALA A 181 0.21 14.39 -3.25
C ALA A 181 1.35 13.36 -3.26
N THR A 182 1.28 12.42 -4.17
CA THR A 182 2.24 11.32 -4.32
C THR A 182 2.43 10.95 -5.79
N PRO A 183 3.54 10.28 -6.15
CA PRO A 183 3.78 9.81 -7.52
C PRO A 183 2.78 8.76 -8.04
N ILE A 184 1.81 8.33 -7.23
CA ILE A 184 0.79 7.36 -7.65
C ILE A 184 -0.07 7.91 -8.80
N TRP A 185 -0.30 9.22 -8.83
CA TRP A 185 -1.07 9.88 -9.87
C TRP A 185 -0.41 9.76 -11.24
N GLU A 186 0.89 10.04 -11.32
CA GLU A 186 1.66 9.92 -12.56
C GLU A 186 1.79 8.46 -13.01
N LYS A 187 2.04 7.54 -12.05
CA LYS A 187 2.14 6.10 -12.34
C LYS A 187 0.83 5.54 -12.88
N SER A 188 -0.31 5.93 -12.28
CA SER A 188 -1.62 5.47 -12.74
C SER A 188 -2.01 6.08 -14.10
N ALA A 189 -1.61 7.32 -14.38
CA ALA A 189 -1.83 7.95 -15.68
C ALA A 189 -1.09 7.19 -16.80
N LYS A 190 0.21 6.88 -16.59
CA LYS A 190 1.00 6.08 -17.54
C LYS A 190 0.44 4.67 -17.76
N GLU A 191 -0.03 4.00 -16.71
CA GLU A 191 -0.68 2.68 -16.82
C GLU A 191 -1.97 2.79 -17.66
N ALA A 192 -2.79 3.83 -17.43
CA ALA A 192 -4.01 4.06 -18.17
C ALA A 192 -3.76 4.41 -19.66
N GLU A 193 -2.71 5.17 -19.97
CA GLU A 193 -2.29 5.45 -21.36
C GLU A 193 -1.87 4.16 -22.09
N GLY A 194 -1.10 3.31 -21.41
CA GLY A 194 -0.69 2.00 -21.95
C GLY A 194 -1.90 1.09 -22.25
N LEU A 195 -2.90 1.09 -21.37
CA LEU A 195 -4.15 0.36 -21.58
C LEU A 195 -4.94 0.90 -22.76
N GLU A 196 -5.07 2.22 -22.88
CA GLU A 196 -5.82 2.86 -23.95
C GLU A 196 -5.27 2.56 -25.35
N ALA A 197 -3.95 2.38 -25.45
CA ALA A 197 -3.32 1.97 -26.70
C ALA A 197 -3.80 0.59 -27.19
N SER A 198 -4.24 -0.27 -26.28
CA SER A 198 -4.76 -1.62 -26.58
C SER A 198 -6.27 -1.69 -26.78
N VAL A 199 -7.00 -0.60 -26.55
CA VAL A 199 -8.46 -0.54 -26.65
C VAL A 199 -8.90 -0.40 -28.10
N SER A 200 -9.94 -1.14 -28.51
CA SER A 200 -10.50 -1.10 -29.86
C SER A 200 -11.06 0.27 -30.23
N ALA A 201 -11.16 0.57 -31.54
CA ALA A 201 -11.78 1.83 -32.01
C ALA A 201 -13.23 1.96 -31.58
N GLU A 202 -13.98 0.85 -31.53
CA GLU A 202 -15.37 0.82 -31.07
C GLU A 202 -15.46 1.22 -29.59
N ALA A 203 -14.63 0.64 -28.72
CA ALA A 203 -14.61 0.99 -27.30
C ALA A 203 -14.17 2.46 -27.07
N LYS A 204 -13.23 2.97 -27.88
CA LYS A 204 -12.88 4.40 -27.85
C LYS A 204 -14.04 5.32 -28.24
N ALA A 205 -14.87 4.89 -29.21
CA ALA A 205 -16.07 5.64 -29.59
C ALA A 205 -17.12 5.65 -28.46
N LEU A 206 -17.26 4.54 -27.72
CA LEU A 206 -18.23 4.42 -26.62
C LEU A 206 -17.79 5.17 -25.36
N TYR A 207 -16.52 5.07 -24.99
CA TYR A 207 -16.03 5.55 -23.68
C TYR A 207 -15.12 6.77 -23.73
N GLY A 208 -14.65 7.21 -24.91
CA GLY A 208 -13.61 8.23 -25.05
C GLY A 208 -13.95 9.54 -24.34
N GLU A 209 -15.18 10.05 -24.52
CA GLU A 209 -15.62 11.29 -23.87
C GLU A 209 -15.69 11.14 -22.33
N ALA A 210 -16.18 10.00 -21.83
CA ALA A 210 -16.23 9.73 -20.41
C ALA A 210 -14.82 9.59 -19.81
N VAL A 211 -13.90 8.95 -20.54
CA VAL A 211 -12.49 8.83 -20.14
C VAL A 211 -11.84 10.20 -20.00
N ILE A 212 -12.04 11.10 -20.96
CA ILE A 212 -11.48 12.47 -20.93
C ILE A 212 -12.01 13.20 -19.69
N ARG A 213 -13.34 13.24 -19.49
CA ARG A 213 -13.95 13.93 -18.33
C ARG A 213 -13.45 13.40 -16.99
N ILE A 214 -13.32 12.08 -16.83
CA ILE A 214 -12.85 11.49 -15.59
C ILE A 214 -11.35 11.78 -15.38
N ARG A 215 -10.53 11.74 -16.42
CA ARG A 215 -9.11 12.13 -16.34
C ARG A 215 -8.94 13.57 -15.89
N GLU A 216 -9.72 14.49 -16.43
CA GLU A 216 -9.72 15.90 -16.01
C GLU A 216 -10.11 16.04 -14.53
N ALA A 217 -11.15 15.32 -14.08
CA ALA A 217 -11.55 15.32 -12.67
C ALA A 217 -10.45 14.74 -11.74
N ILE A 218 -9.79 13.66 -12.17
CA ILE A 218 -8.65 13.10 -11.43
C ILE A 218 -7.48 14.09 -11.39
N ALA A 219 -7.15 14.74 -12.50
CA ALA A 219 -6.08 15.74 -12.55
C ALA A 219 -6.38 16.93 -11.62
N GLN A 220 -7.62 17.41 -11.59
CA GLN A 220 -8.05 18.45 -10.64
C GLN A 220 -7.95 17.99 -9.18
N ALA A 221 -8.35 16.75 -8.89
CA ALA A 221 -8.19 16.17 -7.56
C ALA A 221 -6.71 16.06 -7.15
N ALA A 222 -5.83 15.68 -8.08
CA ALA A 222 -4.38 15.63 -7.85
C ALA A 222 -3.78 17.02 -7.55
N GLN A 223 -4.26 18.08 -8.22
CA GLN A 223 -3.85 19.46 -7.95
C GLN A 223 -4.26 19.94 -6.55
N ARG A 224 -5.38 19.43 -6.03
CA ARG A 224 -5.90 19.76 -4.68
C ARG A 224 -5.42 18.77 -3.61
N ALA A 225 -4.58 17.81 -4.00
CA ALA A 225 -4.09 16.79 -3.09
C ALA A 225 -3.25 17.42 -1.96
N ILE A 226 -3.48 16.93 -0.74
CA ILE A 226 -2.74 17.37 0.43
C ILE A 226 -1.44 16.56 0.62
N ALA A 227 -0.48 17.12 1.34
CA ALA A 227 0.75 16.44 1.69
C ALA A 227 0.49 15.14 2.48
N PRO A 228 1.41 14.16 2.43
CA PRO A 228 1.27 12.88 3.14
C PRO A 228 1.17 12.98 4.67
N ASP A 229 1.50 14.13 5.26
CA ASP A 229 1.63 14.31 6.71
C ASP A 229 0.40 13.90 7.52
N ALA A 230 -0.81 14.12 6.98
CA ALA A 230 -2.04 13.69 7.67
C ALA A 230 -2.11 12.16 7.77
N VAL A 231 -1.73 11.45 6.71
CA VAL A 231 -1.68 9.99 6.66
C VAL A 231 -0.56 9.47 7.56
N VAL A 232 0.61 10.10 7.54
CA VAL A 232 1.74 9.78 8.40
C VAL A 232 1.36 9.86 9.88
N ARG A 233 0.69 10.92 10.29
CA ARG A 233 0.19 11.07 11.67
C ARG A 233 -0.81 9.96 12.04
N ALA A 234 -1.71 9.61 11.14
CA ALA A 234 -2.69 8.54 11.37
C ALA A 234 -2.01 7.16 11.50
N VAL A 235 -1.03 6.86 10.64
CA VAL A 235 -0.22 5.64 10.72
C VAL A 235 0.57 5.60 12.02
N HIS A 236 1.24 6.69 12.39
CA HIS A 236 1.97 6.77 13.66
C HIS A 236 1.04 6.54 14.85
N HIS A 237 -0.13 7.18 14.88
CA HIS A 237 -1.14 6.97 15.92
C HIS A 237 -1.59 5.50 15.97
N ALA A 238 -1.92 4.89 14.83
CA ALA A 238 -2.32 3.49 14.76
C ALA A 238 -1.23 2.53 15.28
N LEU A 239 0.05 2.87 15.08
CA LEU A 239 1.18 2.08 15.56
C LEU A 239 1.48 2.28 17.05
N THR A 240 1.15 3.43 17.67
CA THR A 240 1.68 3.82 18.99
C THR A 240 0.62 4.17 20.05
N ALA A 241 -0.65 4.37 19.67
CA ALA A 241 -1.70 4.74 20.64
C ALA A 241 -1.77 3.71 21.80
N SER A 242 -2.06 4.19 23.01
CA SER A 242 -2.29 3.32 24.17
C SER A 242 -3.40 2.31 23.87
N ARG A 243 -3.25 1.10 24.40
CA ARG A 243 -4.26 0.04 24.28
C ARG A 243 -5.41 0.27 25.23
#